data_74909f1fa3fdeba247df284e69c733c1
#
_entry.id   74909f1fa3fdeba247df284e69c733c1
#
_cell.length_a   1.000
_cell.length_b   1.000
_cell.length_c   1.000
_cell.angle_alpha   90.00
_cell.angle_beta   90.00
_cell.angle_gamma   90.00
#
_symmetry.space_group_name_H-M   'P 1'
#
loop_
_entity.id
_entity.type
_entity.pdbx_description
1 polymer ?
#
loop_
_entity_poly.entity_id
_entity_poly.type
_entity_poly.pdbx_seq_one_letter_code
_entity_poly.pdbx_strand_id
1 'polypeptide(L)'
;MKKMILMALMLVGTMTAALAQNADQKGAKAEQKPAQIKFEKTTHNFGTFSEKNPVVTCTFSYTNVGEQPLVVNQAIASCGCTVPEYTKTPVQPGDKGEIKVTYNGEGKFPGHFKKSITVRTNGAVEMTRLYIEGDMTEAEK
;
A
#
# COMPACT_ATOMS: atom_id res chain seq x y z
N MET A 1 76.39 18.11 50.59
CA MET A 1 75.17 18.43 51.29
C MET A 1 74.14 18.82 50.26
N LYS A 2 73.21 17.96 50.08
CA LYS A 2 71.83 18.38 50.26
C LYS A 2 71.28 19.03 49.01
N LYS A 3 70.31 18.56 48.44
CA LYS A 3 69.17 17.70 48.73
C LYS A 3 68.49 17.50 47.43
N MET A 4 68.60 16.46 46.89
CA MET A 4 67.57 15.49 46.69
C MET A 4 66.23 16.02 47.03
N ILE A 5 65.59 16.53 46.06
CA ILE A 5 64.19 16.57 46.08
C ILE A 5 63.73 15.77 44.92
N LEU A 6 63.42 14.64 45.25
CA LEU A 6 62.60 13.78 44.42
C LEU A 6 61.25 14.44 44.17
N MET A 7 61.13 14.97 43.07
CA MET A 7 59.80 15.14 42.55
C MET A 7 59.43 13.89 41.79
N ALA A 8 58.88 13.04 42.54
CA ALA A 8 58.04 11.98 41.89
C ALA A 8 56.94 12.70 41.22
N LEU A 9 57.13 12.99 39.99
CA LEU A 9 56.02 13.35 39.12
C LEU A 9 55.20 12.15 38.96
N MET A 10 54.19 12.07 39.76
CA MET A 10 53.07 11.24 39.48
C MET A 10 52.45 11.77 38.20
N LEU A 11 52.86 11.20 37.12
CA LEU A 11 52.05 11.14 35.96
C LEU A 11 50.84 10.27 36.30
N VAL A 12 49.90 10.94 36.91
CA VAL A 12 48.55 10.45 36.86
C VAL A 12 48.20 10.51 35.38
N GLY A 13 48.53 9.44 34.72
CA GLY A 13 47.88 9.16 33.47
C GLY A 13 46.39 9.12 33.72
N THR A 14 45.79 10.23 33.51
CA THR A 14 44.37 10.21 33.22
C THR A 14 44.23 9.41 31.96
N MET A 15 44.19 8.12 32.10
CA MET A 15 43.49 7.33 31.18
C MET A 15 42.05 7.80 31.25
N THR A 16 41.80 8.87 30.56
CA THR A 16 40.49 9.04 30.02
C THR A 16 40.30 7.80 29.17
N ALA A 17 39.76 6.78 29.76
CA ALA A 17 39.00 5.84 29.01
C ALA A 17 38.08 6.70 28.16
N ALA A 18 38.48 6.92 26.95
CA ALA A 18 37.52 7.12 25.93
C ALA A 18 36.68 5.84 25.99
N LEU A 19 35.74 5.88 26.88
CA LEU A 19 34.54 5.14 26.63
C LEU A 19 34.21 5.52 25.21
N ALA A 20 34.62 4.67 24.31
CA ALA A 20 33.91 4.60 23.08
C ALA A 20 32.47 4.55 23.54
N GLN A 21 31.89 5.69 23.56
CA GLN A 21 30.49 5.79 23.44
C GLN A 21 30.22 5.17 22.08
N ASN A 22 30.16 3.87 22.07
CA ASN A 22 29.16 3.25 21.33
C ASN A 22 27.88 3.85 21.93
N ALA A 23 27.69 5.12 21.64
CA ALA A 23 26.38 5.54 21.38
C ALA A 23 25.89 4.47 20.43
N ASP A 24 25.13 3.56 20.96
CA ASP A 24 24.12 2.92 20.18
C ASP A 24 23.41 4.07 19.49
N GLN A 25 23.98 4.46 18.39
CA GLN A 25 23.24 5.00 17.29
C GLN A 25 22.50 3.81 16.67
N LYS A 26 21.84 3.12 17.50
CA LYS A 26 20.53 2.68 17.18
C LYS A 26 19.77 3.99 17.07
N GLY A 27 20.12 4.72 16.01
CA GLY A 27 19.45 5.91 15.61
C GLY A 27 18.02 5.58 15.76
N ALA A 28 17.29 6.33 16.53
CA ALA A 28 15.87 6.31 16.47
C ALA A 28 15.56 6.49 14.99
N LYS A 29 15.47 5.37 14.30
CA LYS A 29 14.89 5.27 12.99
C LYS A 29 13.48 5.72 13.30
N ALA A 30 13.19 6.97 12.97
CA ALA A 30 11.86 7.50 13.14
C ALA A 30 10.98 6.44 12.55
N GLU A 31 10.06 5.88 13.34
CA GLU A 31 9.20 4.80 12.91
C GLU A 31 8.37 5.35 11.77
N GLN A 32 8.85 5.13 10.56
CA GLN A 32 8.13 5.51 9.36
C GLN A 32 6.88 4.67 9.35
N LYS A 33 5.75 5.33 9.30
CA LYS A 33 4.47 4.64 9.16
C LYS A 33 4.51 3.78 7.91
N PRO A 34 4.02 2.56 7.98
CA PRO A 34 3.97 1.68 6.82
C PRO A 34 3.20 2.34 5.68
N ALA A 35 3.35 1.81 4.49
CA ALA A 35 2.49 2.17 3.37
C ALA A 35 1.03 1.98 3.77
N GLN A 36 0.17 2.86 3.32
CA GLN A 36 -1.26 2.77 3.60
C GLN A 36 -2.07 3.19 2.39
N ILE A 37 -2.94 2.30 1.95
CA ILE A 37 -3.84 2.55 0.84
C ILE A 37 -5.11 3.23 1.33
N LYS A 38 -5.50 4.28 0.62
CA LYS A 38 -6.80 4.95 0.82
C LYS A 38 -7.49 5.06 -0.51
N PHE A 39 -8.58 4.35 -0.68
CA PHE A 39 -9.43 4.46 -1.86
C PHE A 39 -10.35 5.68 -1.78
N GLU A 40 -10.56 6.34 -2.90
CA GLU A 40 -11.54 7.43 -3.01
C GLU A 40 -12.97 6.88 -2.87
N LYS A 41 -13.20 5.69 -3.42
CA LYS A 41 -14.43 4.91 -3.24
C LYS A 41 -14.12 3.42 -3.29
N THR A 42 -14.91 2.61 -2.63
CA THR A 42 -14.74 1.15 -2.58
C THR A 42 -15.85 0.40 -3.30
N THR A 43 -16.86 1.11 -3.76
CA THR A 43 -17.98 0.54 -4.53
C THR A 43 -18.24 1.39 -5.77
N HIS A 44 -18.42 0.74 -6.89
CA HIS A 44 -18.81 1.39 -8.13
C HIS A 44 -20.10 0.76 -8.66
N ASN A 45 -21.09 1.59 -8.95
CA ASN A 45 -22.33 1.18 -9.58
C ASN A 45 -22.32 1.63 -11.05
N PHE A 46 -22.38 0.67 -11.94
CA PHE A 46 -22.45 0.94 -13.38
C PHE A 46 -23.82 1.45 -13.84
N GLY A 47 -24.82 1.39 -12.96
CA GLY A 47 -26.20 1.65 -13.36
C GLY A 47 -26.76 0.55 -14.28
N THR A 48 -27.62 0.96 -15.17
CA THR A 48 -28.30 0.05 -16.13
C THR A 48 -27.56 0.05 -17.46
N PHE A 49 -27.29 -1.14 -17.99
CA PHE A 49 -26.69 -1.33 -19.31
C PHE A 49 -27.29 -2.57 -20.00
N SER A 50 -27.21 -2.62 -21.32
CA SER A 50 -27.83 -3.69 -22.11
C SER A 50 -26.89 -4.88 -22.31
N GLU A 51 -27.44 -6.08 -22.36
CA GLU A 51 -26.71 -7.28 -22.77
C GLU A 51 -26.13 -7.22 -24.19
N LYS A 52 -26.58 -6.27 -25.03
CA LYS A 52 -25.95 -6.00 -26.33
C LYS A 52 -24.56 -5.39 -26.20
N ASN A 53 -24.30 -4.69 -25.09
CA ASN A 53 -23.02 -4.09 -24.73
C ASN A 53 -22.65 -4.53 -23.32
N PRO A 54 -22.34 -5.82 -23.13
CA PRO A 54 -22.28 -6.40 -21.80
C PRO A 54 -20.97 -6.12 -21.07
N VAL A 55 -20.03 -5.44 -21.70
CA VAL A 55 -18.71 -5.13 -21.11
C VAL A 55 -18.71 -3.72 -20.55
N VAL A 56 -18.49 -3.60 -19.26
CA VAL A 56 -18.40 -2.32 -18.57
C VAL A 56 -17.12 -2.24 -17.74
N THR A 57 -16.54 -1.06 -17.69
CA THR A 57 -15.25 -0.83 -17.04
C THR A 57 -15.34 0.35 -16.09
N CYS A 58 -14.70 0.24 -14.94
CA CYS A 58 -14.50 1.35 -14.02
C CYS A 58 -13.07 1.38 -13.48
N THR A 59 -12.70 2.49 -12.88
CA THR A 59 -11.39 2.68 -12.24
C THR A 59 -11.61 3.10 -10.80
N PHE A 60 -10.90 2.41 -9.89
CA PHE A 60 -10.80 2.78 -8.48
C PHE A 60 -9.48 3.48 -8.27
N SER A 61 -9.52 4.76 -7.96
CA SER A 61 -8.33 5.54 -7.63
C SER A 61 -8.04 5.41 -6.15
N TYR A 62 -6.77 5.31 -5.81
CA TYR A 62 -6.29 5.28 -4.43
C TYR A 62 -5.06 6.16 -4.25
N THR A 63 -4.83 6.56 -3.03
CA THR A 63 -3.65 7.34 -2.63
C THR A 63 -2.87 6.56 -1.59
N ASN A 64 -1.55 6.59 -1.68
CA ASN A 64 -0.69 6.14 -0.60
C ASN A 64 -0.62 7.24 0.47
N VAL A 65 -1.31 7.04 1.57
CA VAL A 65 -1.33 7.97 2.72
C VAL A 65 -0.35 7.57 3.82
N GLY A 66 0.46 6.54 3.58
CA GLY A 66 1.55 6.12 4.44
C GLY A 66 2.85 6.86 4.17
N GLU A 67 3.93 6.38 4.75
CA GLU A 67 5.27 6.97 4.65
C GLU A 67 6.25 6.05 3.91
N GLN A 68 5.81 4.88 3.49
CA GLN A 68 6.58 3.90 2.72
C GLN A 68 5.95 3.69 1.34
N PRO A 69 6.73 3.25 0.33
CA PRO A 69 6.19 2.91 -0.97
C PRO A 69 5.11 1.82 -0.87
N LEU A 70 3.98 2.04 -1.52
CA LEU A 70 2.85 1.12 -1.57
C LEU A 70 2.92 0.25 -2.81
N VAL A 71 2.88 -1.05 -2.61
CA VAL A 71 2.84 -2.04 -3.69
C VAL A 71 1.53 -2.82 -3.61
N VAL A 72 0.79 -2.84 -4.71
CA VAL A 72 -0.32 -3.77 -4.88
C VAL A 72 0.24 -5.11 -5.32
N ASN A 73 0.17 -6.08 -4.44
CA ASN A 73 0.71 -7.41 -4.70
C ASN A 73 -0.23 -8.25 -5.58
N GLN A 74 -1.53 -8.06 -5.38
CA GLN A 74 -2.55 -8.86 -6.05
C GLN A 74 -3.90 -8.16 -6.03
N ALA A 75 -4.67 -8.36 -7.09
CA ALA A 75 -6.09 -8.04 -7.14
C ALA A 75 -6.85 -9.23 -7.72
N ILE A 76 -7.75 -9.80 -6.94
CA ILE A 76 -8.50 -11.00 -7.30
C ILE A 76 -9.99 -10.70 -7.30
N ALA A 77 -10.64 -10.98 -8.41
CA ALA A 77 -12.10 -10.90 -8.51
C ALA A 77 -12.76 -12.18 -8.01
N SER A 78 -14.00 -12.05 -7.56
CA SER A 78 -14.84 -13.17 -7.08
C SER A 78 -15.33 -14.09 -8.19
N CYS A 79 -15.22 -13.67 -9.45
CA CYS A 79 -15.54 -14.50 -10.62
C CYS A 79 -14.64 -14.19 -11.82
N GLY A 80 -14.53 -15.14 -12.76
CA GLY A 80 -13.78 -14.94 -13.99
C GLY A 80 -14.41 -13.93 -14.98
N CYS A 81 -15.62 -13.47 -14.69
CA CYS A 81 -16.30 -12.42 -15.45
C CYS A 81 -15.80 -11.00 -15.13
N THR A 82 -14.95 -10.88 -14.14
CA THR A 82 -14.40 -9.61 -13.66
C THR A 82 -12.89 -9.68 -13.69
N VAL A 83 -12.27 -8.77 -14.41
CA VAL A 83 -10.82 -8.72 -14.59
C VAL A 83 -10.28 -7.42 -14.01
N PRO A 84 -9.55 -7.47 -12.90
CA PRO A 84 -8.86 -6.32 -12.36
C PRO A 84 -7.48 -6.16 -12.97
N GLU A 85 -7.13 -4.94 -13.33
CA GLU A 85 -5.79 -4.50 -13.69
C GLU A 85 -5.34 -3.41 -12.73
N TYR A 86 -4.10 -3.41 -12.32
CA TYR A 86 -3.61 -2.47 -11.32
C TYR A 86 -2.21 -1.95 -11.62
N THR A 87 -1.89 -0.81 -11.05
CA THR A 87 -0.56 -0.20 -11.12
C THR A 87 0.48 -1.16 -10.57
N LYS A 88 1.45 -1.57 -11.38
CA LYS A 88 2.50 -2.54 -11.01
C LYS A 88 3.69 -1.90 -10.33
N THR A 89 3.93 -0.62 -10.59
CA THR A 89 5.02 0.14 -9.98
C THR A 89 4.66 0.56 -8.54
N PRO A 90 5.64 0.62 -7.64
CA PRO A 90 5.41 1.15 -6.30
C PRO A 90 4.87 2.58 -6.34
N VAL A 91 3.83 2.85 -5.56
CA VAL A 91 3.23 4.18 -5.40
C VAL A 91 3.89 4.86 -4.22
N GLN A 92 4.58 5.96 -4.48
CA GLN A 92 5.29 6.72 -3.45
C GLN A 92 4.31 7.38 -2.46
N PRO A 93 4.75 7.70 -1.25
CA PRO A 93 3.93 8.44 -0.30
C PRO A 93 3.35 9.72 -0.92
N GLY A 94 2.04 9.90 -0.80
CA GLY A 94 1.31 11.03 -1.37
C GLY A 94 0.91 10.86 -2.85
N ASP A 95 1.45 9.88 -3.55
CA ASP A 95 1.10 9.60 -4.93
C ASP A 95 -0.16 8.74 -5.04
N LYS A 96 -0.71 8.71 -6.25
CA LYS A 96 -1.92 7.96 -6.58
C LYS A 96 -1.60 6.76 -7.45
N GLY A 97 -2.43 5.72 -7.30
CA GLY A 97 -2.47 4.58 -8.19
C GLY A 97 -3.91 4.26 -8.57
N GLU A 98 -4.06 3.29 -9.46
CA GLU A 98 -5.37 2.93 -10.00
C GLU A 98 -5.54 1.43 -10.06
N ILE A 99 -6.78 1.00 -9.87
CA ILE A 99 -7.24 -0.36 -10.15
C ILE A 99 -8.38 -0.26 -11.14
N LYS A 100 -8.13 -0.69 -12.36
CA LYS A 100 -9.11 -0.76 -13.43
C LYS A 100 -9.82 -2.10 -13.37
N VAL A 101 -11.14 -2.08 -13.33
CA VAL A 101 -11.95 -3.28 -13.23
C VAL A 101 -12.88 -3.36 -14.43
N THR A 102 -12.79 -4.45 -15.18
CA THR A 102 -13.67 -4.75 -16.30
C THR A 102 -14.60 -5.90 -15.94
N TYR A 103 -15.88 -5.67 -16.06
CA TYR A 103 -16.91 -6.69 -15.96
C TYR A 103 -17.37 -7.08 -17.36
N ASN A 104 -17.35 -8.37 -17.66
CA ASN A 104 -17.88 -8.93 -18.89
C ASN A 104 -19.14 -9.75 -18.58
N GLY A 105 -20.28 -9.22 -18.97
CA GLY A 105 -21.59 -9.86 -18.81
C GLY A 105 -21.97 -10.78 -19.95
N GLU A 106 -21.10 -11.01 -20.93
CA GLU A 106 -21.38 -11.90 -22.05
C GLU A 106 -21.74 -13.31 -21.56
N GLY A 107 -22.84 -13.83 -22.05
CA GLY A 107 -23.35 -15.15 -21.64
C GLY A 107 -23.91 -15.19 -20.22
N LYS A 108 -24.06 -14.05 -19.55
CA LYS A 108 -24.74 -13.94 -18.26
C LYS A 108 -26.21 -13.58 -18.47
N PHE A 109 -27.03 -14.03 -17.54
CA PHE A 109 -28.43 -13.63 -17.53
C PHE A 109 -28.58 -12.16 -17.15
N PRO A 110 -29.50 -11.43 -17.82
CA PRO A 110 -29.87 -10.09 -17.37
C PRO A 110 -30.32 -10.06 -15.91
N GLY A 111 -30.11 -8.95 -15.26
CA GLY A 111 -30.46 -8.74 -13.87
C GLY A 111 -29.40 -8.00 -13.10
N HIS A 112 -29.64 -7.85 -11.82
CA HIS A 112 -28.70 -7.21 -10.90
C HIS A 112 -27.49 -8.12 -10.63
N PHE A 113 -26.31 -7.52 -10.62
CA PHE A 113 -25.11 -8.22 -10.18
C PHE A 113 -24.33 -7.38 -9.16
N LYS A 114 -23.60 -8.07 -8.31
CA LYS A 114 -22.61 -7.51 -7.42
C LYS A 114 -21.40 -8.44 -7.33
N LYS A 115 -20.23 -7.92 -7.62
CA LYS A 115 -18.96 -8.66 -7.59
C LYS A 115 -17.96 -7.98 -6.70
N SER A 116 -17.10 -8.74 -6.07
CA SER A 116 -16.04 -8.21 -5.22
C SER A 116 -14.67 -8.44 -5.84
N ILE A 117 -13.77 -7.51 -5.57
CA ILE A 117 -12.36 -7.59 -5.91
C ILE A 117 -11.57 -7.45 -4.61
N THR A 118 -10.76 -8.45 -4.30
CA THR A 118 -9.87 -8.41 -3.15
C THR A 118 -8.52 -7.88 -3.58
N VAL A 119 -8.12 -6.75 -3.02
CA VAL A 119 -6.86 -6.08 -3.28
C VAL A 119 -5.92 -6.36 -2.12
N ARG A 120 -4.74 -6.91 -2.40
CA ARG A 120 -3.69 -7.15 -1.43
C ARG A 120 -2.52 -6.21 -1.66
N THR A 121 -2.04 -5.63 -0.59
CA THR A 121 -0.92 -4.69 -0.59
C THR A 121 0.10 -5.02 0.49
N ASN A 122 1.26 -4.38 0.42
CA ASN A 122 2.27 -4.40 1.46
C ASN A 122 2.01 -3.39 2.60
N GLY A 123 0.87 -2.73 2.59
CA GLY A 123 0.54 -1.68 3.54
C GLY A 123 0.08 -2.18 4.90
N ALA A 124 -0.20 -1.25 5.80
CA ALA A 124 -0.70 -1.53 7.15
C ALA A 124 -2.03 -2.30 7.13
N VAL A 125 -2.87 -2.03 6.14
CA VAL A 125 -4.04 -2.84 5.80
C VAL A 125 -3.66 -3.72 4.63
N GLU A 126 -3.38 -4.98 4.91
CA GLU A 126 -2.89 -5.92 3.92
C GLU A 126 -3.92 -6.24 2.84
N MET A 127 -5.20 -6.18 3.17
CA MET A 127 -6.29 -6.58 2.29
C MET A 127 -7.45 -5.59 2.34
N THR A 128 -7.87 -5.12 1.17
CA THR A 128 -9.05 -4.28 1.00
C THR A 128 -9.97 -4.90 -0.04
N ARG A 129 -11.26 -4.85 0.20
CA ARG A 129 -12.27 -5.36 -0.72
C ARG A 129 -13.00 -4.22 -1.41
N LEU A 130 -13.02 -4.28 -2.74
CA LEU A 130 -13.77 -3.38 -3.60
C LEU A 130 -14.99 -4.11 -4.14
N TYR A 131 -16.01 -3.36 -4.51
CA TYR A 131 -17.25 -3.90 -5.08
C TYR A 131 -17.62 -3.17 -6.36
N ILE A 132 -18.11 -3.94 -7.31
CA ILE A 132 -18.79 -3.43 -8.49
C ILE A 132 -20.21 -3.99 -8.49
N GLU A 133 -21.14 -3.21 -8.95
CA GLU A 133 -22.55 -3.61 -9.08
C GLU A 133 -23.20 -2.91 -10.26
N GLY A 134 -24.29 -3.43 -10.73
CA GLY A 134 -25.05 -2.87 -11.83
C GLY A 134 -26.22 -3.75 -12.21
N ASP A 135 -26.99 -3.27 -13.15
CA ASP A 135 -28.19 -3.93 -13.66
C ASP A 135 -28.08 -4.11 -15.17
N MET A 136 -27.90 -5.34 -15.60
CA MET A 136 -27.89 -5.68 -17.01
C MET A 136 -29.32 -5.97 -17.48
N THR A 137 -29.77 -5.29 -18.52
CA THR A 137 -31.09 -5.47 -19.11
C THR A 137 -31.05 -6.38 -20.34
N GLU A 138 -32.17 -7.02 -20.60
CA GLU A 138 -32.35 -7.75 -21.85
C GLU A 138 -32.19 -6.83 -23.07
N ALA A 139 -31.71 -7.39 -24.16
CA ALA A 139 -31.72 -6.71 -25.43
C ALA A 139 -33.17 -6.50 -25.88
N GLU A 140 -33.53 -5.28 -26.18
CA GLU A 140 -34.80 -5.02 -26.88
C GLU A 140 -34.76 -5.70 -28.24
N LYS A 141 -35.81 -6.49 -28.52
CA LYS A 141 -35.98 -7.20 -29.78
C LYS A 141 -36.32 -6.26 -30.92
#